data_a66ee91778a002780bda758bf70c03e3
#
_entry.id   a66ee91778a002780bda758bf70c03e3
#
_cell.length_a   1.000
_cell.length_b   1.000
_cell.length_c   1.000
_cell.angle_alpha   90.00
_cell.angle_beta   90.00
_cell.angle_gamma   90.00
#
_symmetry.space_group_name_H-M   'P 1'
#
loop_
_entity.id
_entity.type
_entity.pdbx_description
1 polymer ?
#
loop_
_entity_poly.entity_id
_entity_poly.type
_entity_poly.pdbx_seq_one_letter_code
_entity_poly.pdbx_strand_id
1 'polypeptide(L)'
;HPEIPPNTGNVIRLTANTATDLHLVEPLGFRMDDRELKRAGLDYHEYARVAVHRDFAACRAALDRPVPRRWFAFTTTGATSVYDVRFTPGDALVFGCETSGLPEDIVAQFAPAARVRIPMRPGVRSLNLGNAVAVAVYEAWRQNDLRGAS
;
A
#
# COMPACT_ATOMS: atom_id res chain seq x y z
N HIS A 1 -7.47 -0.79 5.61
CA HIS A 1 -7.86 -1.26 6.95
C HIS A 1 -6.69 -1.99 7.63
N PRO A 2 -5.52 -1.35 7.88
CA PRO A 2 -4.43 -2.02 8.59
C PRO A 2 -4.82 -2.31 10.04
N GLU A 3 -4.38 -3.47 10.55
CA GLU A 3 -4.76 -3.98 11.87
C GLU A 3 -3.60 -3.94 12.86
N ILE A 4 -2.35 -4.01 12.38
CA ILE A 4 -1.16 -4.20 13.20
C ILE A 4 -0.31 -2.92 13.20
N PRO A 5 -0.24 -2.16 14.32
CA PRO A 5 0.47 -0.89 14.40
C PRO A 5 1.94 -0.95 13.95
N PRO A 6 2.76 -1.96 14.36
CA PRO A 6 4.13 -2.08 13.89
C PRO A 6 4.28 -2.19 12.37
N ASN A 7 3.37 -2.89 11.67
CA ASN A 7 3.39 -2.96 10.22
C ASN A 7 3.16 -1.59 9.60
N THR A 8 2.16 -0.87 10.10
CA THR A 8 1.86 0.50 9.63
C THR A 8 3.04 1.43 9.90
N GLY A 9 3.69 1.34 11.05
CA GLY A 9 4.91 2.09 11.36
C GLY A 9 6.03 1.84 10.36
N ASN A 10 6.27 0.58 10.00
CA ASN A 10 7.25 0.20 8.98
C ASN A 10 6.89 0.78 7.60
N VAL A 11 5.59 0.77 7.24
CA VAL A 11 5.13 1.34 5.97
C VAL A 11 5.28 2.86 5.96
N ILE A 12 4.98 3.56 7.05
CA ILE A 12 5.19 5.03 7.17
C ILE A 12 6.66 5.36 6.91
N ARG A 13 7.60 4.65 7.55
CA ARG A 13 9.03 4.85 7.33
C ARG A 13 9.45 4.54 5.90
N LEU A 14 8.94 3.45 5.32
CA LEU A 14 9.19 3.07 3.93
C LEU A 14 8.76 4.19 2.99
N THR A 15 7.54 4.71 3.15
CA THR A 15 6.98 5.74 2.26
C THR A 15 7.71 7.08 2.41
N ALA A 16 8.20 7.41 3.59
CA ALA A 16 9.09 8.56 3.81
C ALA A 16 10.41 8.40 3.03
N ASN A 17 11.03 7.22 3.10
CA ASN A 17 12.30 6.95 2.41
C ASN A 17 12.16 6.92 0.87
N THR A 18 11.02 6.55 0.34
CA THR A 18 10.77 6.44 -1.10
C THR A 18 10.03 7.64 -1.69
N ALA A 19 9.78 8.66 -0.86
CA ALA A 19 8.97 9.84 -1.21
C ALA A 19 7.57 9.50 -1.75
N THR A 20 6.99 8.37 -1.29
CA THR A 20 5.65 7.89 -1.65
C THR A 20 4.63 8.44 -0.65
N ASP A 21 3.45 8.83 -1.10
CA ASP A 21 2.35 9.21 -0.21
C ASP A 21 1.64 7.97 0.33
N LEU A 22 1.31 7.97 1.63
CA LEU A 22 0.57 6.90 2.28
C LEU A 22 -0.87 7.32 2.59
N HIS A 23 -1.82 6.52 2.16
CA HIS A 23 -3.24 6.70 2.42
C HIS A 23 -3.78 5.52 3.20
N LEU A 24 -4.19 5.77 4.45
CA LEU A 24 -4.82 4.79 5.32
C LEU A 24 -6.34 4.91 5.19
N VAL A 25 -7.02 3.78 5.06
CA VAL A 25 -8.48 3.72 4.94
C VAL A 25 -9.06 3.08 6.20
N GLU A 26 -9.97 3.79 6.86
CA GLU A 26 -10.68 3.29 8.05
C GLU A 26 -11.64 2.13 7.72
N PRO A 27 -11.96 1.24 8.71
CA PRO A 27 -11.49 1.29 10.08
C PRO A 27 -10.03 0.85 10.20
N LEU A 28 -9.29 1.47 11.13
CA LEU A 28 -7.96 1.02 11.53
C LEU A 28 -8.09 0.13 12.77
N GLY A 29 -7.31 -0.93 12.87
CA GLY A 29 -7.25 -1.80 14.04
C GLY A 29 -6.56 -1.16 15.26
N PHE A 30 -6.17 0.11 15.17
CA PHE A 30 -5.44 0.88 16.18
C PHE A 30 -5.74 2.38 16.05
N ARG A 31 -5.28 3.16 17.02
CA ARG A 31 -5.32 4.63 16.95
C ARG A 31 -4.00 5.18 16.42
N MET A 32 -4.04 6.26 15.64
CA MET A 32 -2.83 6.91 15.10
C MET A 32 -1.94 7.52 16.19
N ASP A 33 -2.44 7.70 17.41
CA ASP A 33 -1.68 8.12 18.60
C ASP A 33 -1.17 6.94 19.46
N ASP A 34 -1.31 5.70 18.99
CA ASP A 34 -0.93 4.47 19.68
C ASP A 34 0.57 4.44 20.01
N ARG A 35 0.88 3.92 21.20
CA ARG A 35 2.27 3.78 21.68
C ARG A 35 3.11 2.88 20.78
N GLU A 36 2.51 1.84 20.19
CA GLU A 36 3.22 0.90 19.31
C GLU A 36 3.59 1.55 17.99
N LEU A 37 2.73 2.40 17.46
CA LEU A 37 3.01 3.21 16.28
C LEU A 37 4.15 4.20 16.57
N LYS A 38 4.11 4.87 17.74
CA LYS A 38 5.18 5.78 18.20
C LYS A 38 6.49 5.05 18.48
N ARG A 39 6.45 3.81 18.98
CA ARG A 39 7.65 2.98 19.22
C ARG A 39 8.38 2.55 17.96
N ALA A 40 7.74 2.65 16.80
CA ALA A 40 8.43 2.48 15.51
C ALA A 40 9.53 3.55 15.27
N GLY A 41 9.68 4.51 16.21
CA GLY A 41 10.71 5.55 16.16
C GLY A 41 10.51 6.52 15.02
N LEU A 42 9.23 6.81 14.69
CA LEU A 42 8.87 7.70 13.60
C LEU A 42 9.00 9.16 14.02
N ASP A 43 9.66 9.94 13.20
CA ASP A 43 9.76 11.39 13.34
C ASP A 43 8.55 12.11 12.75
N TYR A 44 8.31 13.36 13.17
CA TYR A 44 7.21 14.19 12.68
C TYR A 44 7.19 14.29 11.14
N HIS A 45 8.34 14.35 10.50
CA HIS A 45 8.47 14.43 9.04
C HIS A 45 7.97 13.18 8.31
N GLU A 46 8.06 12.01 8.93
CA GLU A 46 7.59 10.74 8.34
C GLU A 46 6.06 10.70 8.26
N TYR A 47 5.36 11.34 9.20
CA TYR A 47 3.89 11.47 9.19
C TYR A 47 3.37 12.52 8.20
N ALA A 48 4.20 13.41 7.71
CA ALA A 48 3.76 14.50 6.83
C ALA A 48 3.15 14.03 5.50
N ARG A 49 3.42 12.77 5.11
CA ARG A 49 2.89 12.13 3.89
C ARG A 49 1.79 11.11 4.16
N VAL A 50 1.22 11.09 5.37
CA VAL A 50 0.16 10.14 5.75
C VAL A 50 -1.18 10.86 5.76
N ALA A 51 -2.13 10.35 5.01
CA ALA A 51 -3.53 10.80 5.03
C ALA A 51 -4.45 9.66 5.47
N VAL A 52 -5.47 9.96 6.27
CA VAL A 52 -6.48 8.99 6.71
C VAL A 52 -7.81 9.30 6.04
N HIS A 53 -8.47 8.29 5.49
CA HIS A 53 -9.75 8.39 4.81
C HIS A 53 -10.79 7.53 5.51
N ARG A 54 -12.01 8.03 5.63
CA ARG A 54 -13.13 7.32 6.29
C ARG A 54 -13.50 6.01 5.60
N ASP A 55 -13.29 5.91 4.28
CA ASP A 55 -13.59 4.73 3.47
C ASP A 55 -12.81 4.76 2.16
N PHE A 56 -12.82 3.66 1.41
CA PHE A 56 -12.09 3.53 0.15
C PHE A 56 -12.64 4.47 -0.95
N ALA A 57 -13.95 4.72 -0.97
CA ALA A 57 -14.56 5.63 -1.94
C ALA A 57 -14.09 7.06 -1.73
N ALA A 58 -14.00 7.52 -0.47
CA ALA A 58 -13.44 8.83 -0.13
C ALA A 58 -11.96 8.95 -0.51
N CYS A 59 -11.17 7.88 -0.30
CA CYS A 59 -9.78 7.82 -0.72
C CYS A 59 -9.67 7.98 -2.25
N ARG A 60 -10.43 7.20 -3.02
CA ARG A 60 -10.44 7.31 -4.49
C ARG A 60 -10.86 8.69 -4.96
N ALA A 61 -11.94 9.23 -4.41
CA ALA A 61 -12.43 10.56 -4.79
C ALA A 61 -11.40 11.66 -4.54
N ALA A 62 -10.60 11.54 -3.48
CA ALA A 62 -9.53 12.48 -3.17
C ALA A 62 -8.35 12.37 -4.14
N LEU A 63 -7.97 11.13 -4.52
CA LEU A 63 -6.78 10.86 -5.32
C LEU A 63 -7.01 10.93 -6.84
N ASP A 64 -8.23 10.71 -7.31
CA ASP A 64 -8.58 10.76 -8.73
C ASP A 64 -8.82 12.18 -9.26
N ARG A 65 -8.43 13.19 -8.50
CA ARG A 65 -8.52 14.61 -8.90
C ARG A 65 -7.13 15.25 -8.99
N PRO A 66 -6.88 16.15 -9.94
CA PRO A 66 -7.74 16.52 -11.08
C PRO A 66 -7.78 15.49 -12.21
N VAL A 67 -6.92 14.48 -12.17
CA VAL A 67 -6.80 13.43 -13.19
C VAL A 67 -6.97 12.05 -12.56
N PRO A 68 -7.79 11.16 -13.14
CA PRO A 68 -7.93 9.79 -12.67
C PRO A 68 -6.58 9.06 -12.64
N ARG A 69 -6.34 8.33 -11.55
CA ARG A 69 -5.13 7.50 -11.39
C ARG A 69 -5.37 6.09 -11.90
N ARG A 70 -4.28 5.38 -12.22
CA ARG A 70 -4.32 3.94 -12.34
C ARG A 70 -4.21 3.32 -10.95
N TRP A 71 -5.04 2.30 -10.70
CA TRP A 71 -5.15 1.64 -9.42
C TRP A 71 -4.87 0.17 -9.55
N PHE A 72 -4.05 -0.38 -8.67
CA PHE A 72 -3.66 -1.79 -8.64
C PHE A 72 -3.96 -2.40 -7.28
N ALA A 73 -4.78 -3.46 -7.27
CA ALA A 73 -5.13 -4.21 -6.06
C ALA A 73 -4.16 -5.35 -5.82
N PHE A 74 -3.42 -5.30 -4.73
CA PHE A 74 -2.49 -6.36 -4.34
C PHE A 74 -3.22 -7.43 -3.54
N THR A 75 -3.26 -8.64 -4.10
CA THR A 75 -3.91 -9.83 -3.52
C THR A 75 -3.10 -11.08 -3.85
N THR A 76 -3.16 -12.09 -2.97
CA THR A 76 -2.46 -13.36 -3.19
C THR A 76 -2.97 -14.14 -4.40
N THR A 77 -4.21 -13.88 -4.84
CA THR A 77 -4.87 -14.51 -5.99
C THR A 77 -4.87 -13.65 -7.24
N GLY A 78 -4.10 -12.57 -7.27
CA GLY A 78 -4.01 -11.66 -8.43
C GLY A 78 -3.59 -12.39 -9.70
N ALA A 79 -4.20 -12.03 -10.83
CA ALA A 79 -3.89 -12.64 -12.13
C ALA A 79 -2.50 -12.23 -12.65
N THR A 80 -2.08 -10.99 -12.36
CA THR A 80 -0.85 -10.39 -12.89
C THR A 80 0.27 -10.44 -11.84
N SER A 81 1.47 -10.85 -12.23
CA SER A 81 2.65 -10.71 -11.35
C SER A 81 3.05 -9.24 -11.21
N VAL A 82 3.51 -8.84 -10.03
CA VAL A 82 4.05 -7.48 -9.81
C VAL A 82 5.18 -7.14 -10.78
N TYR A 83 5.94 -8.12 -11.22
CA TYR A 83 7.05 -7.96 -12.16
C TYR A 83 6.61 -7.82 -13.62
N ASP A 84 5.35 -8.14 -13.95
CA ASP A 84 4.77 -7.99 -15.28
C ASP A 84 4.00 -6.66 -15.44
N VAL A 85 3.82 -5.91 -14.35
CA VAL A 85 3.18 -4.59 -14.38
C VAL A 85 4.19 -3.52 -14.76
N ARG A 86 3.82 -2.63 -15.68
CA ARG A 86 4.58 -1.39 -15.94
C ARG A 86 3.99 -0.27 -15.08
N PHE A 87 4.68 0.06 -13.99
CA PHE A 87 4.31 1.15 -13.11
C PHE A 87 4.78 2.50 -13.64
N THR A 88 3.96 3.53 -13.41
CA THR A 88 4.28 4.93 -13.73
C THR A 88 4.06 5.81 -12.51
N PRO A 89 4.73 6.98 -12.41
CA PRO A 89 4.48 7.94 -11.35
C PRO A 89 3.00 8.30 -11.26
N GLY A 90 2.47 8.33 -10.05
CA GLY A 90 1.06 8.59 -9.79
C GLY A 90 0.16 7.36 -9.72
N ASP A 91 0.66 6.17 -10.01
CA ASP A 91 -0.08 4.92 -9.78
C ASP A 91 -0.40 4.72 -8.30
N ALA A 92 -1.58 4.18 -8.01
CA ALA A 92 -2.04 3.86 -6.66
C ALA A 92 -1.97 2.34 -6.42
N LEU A 93 -1.24 1.93 -5.38
CA LEU A 93 -1.06 0.53 -4.98
C LEU A 93 -1.94 0.28 -3.74
N VAL A 94 -2.90 -0.64 -3.84
CA VAL A 94 -3.91 -0.89 -2.81
C VAL A 94 -3.63 -2.23 -2.14
N PHE A 95 -3.51 -2.22 -0.81
CA PHE A 95 -3.28 -3.41 0.01
C PHE A 95 -4.43 -3.58 0.99
N GLY A 96 -4.74 -4.82 1.32
CA GLY A 96 -5.71 -5.18 2.34
C GLY A 96 -5.12 -5.22 3.75
N CYS A 97 -5.93 -5.63 4.73
CA CYS A 97 -5.46 -5.86 6.09
C CYS A 97 -4.64 -7.16 6.19
N GLU A 98 -3.98 -7.34 7.33
CA GLU A 98 -3.05 -8.44 7.56
C GLU A 98 -3.76 -9.81 7.61
N THR A 99 -4.99 -9.85 8.14
CA THR A 99 -5.69 -11.12 8.39
C THR A 99 -6.49 -11.61 7.18
N SER A 100 -7.29 -10.76 6.56
CA SER A 100 -8.22 -11.14 5.49
C SER A 100 -7.88 -10.58 4.10
N GLY A 101 -6.87 -9.72 4.01
CA GLY A 101 -6.52 -9.05 2.75
C GLY A 101 -7.53 -7.97 2.34
N LEU A 102 -7.68 -7.77 1.04
CA LEU A 102 -8.67 -6.84 0.50
C LEU A 102 -10.07 -7.46 0.52
N PRO A 103 -11.12 -6.72 0.94
CA PRO A 103 -12.50 -7.15 0.82
C PRO A 103 -12.88 -7.50 -0.63
N GLU A 104 -13.72 -8.51 -0.82
CA GLU A 104 -14.10 -8.99 -2.16
C GLU A 104 -14.80 -7.93 -3.00
N ASP A 105 -15.65 -7.11 -2.40
CA ASP A 105 -16.33 -5.99 -3.06
C ASP A 105 -15.36 -4.90 -3.52
N ILE A 106 -14.25 -4.72 -2.82
CA ILE A 106 -13.16 -3.83 -3.25
C ILE A 106 -12.39 -4.47 -4.41
N VAL A 107 -11.99 -5.75 -4.29
CA VAL A 107 -11.29 -6.47 -5.36
C VAL A 107 -12.12 -6.52 -6.64
N ALA A 108 -13.44 -6.67 -6.55
CA ALA A 108 -14.34 -6.71 -7.69
C ALA A 108 -14.35 -5.41 -8.51
N GLN A 109 -13.96 -4.28 -7.92
CA GLN A 109 -13.87 -2.99 -8.62
C GLN A 109 -12.65 -2.89 -9.55
N PHE A 110 -11.72 -3.85 -9.51
CA PHE A 110 -10.51 -3.85 -10.31
C PHE A 110 -10.64 -4.85 -11.48
N ALA A 111 -10.24 -4.44 -12.67
CA ALA A 111 -10.11 -5.36 -13.80
C ALA A 111 -9.10 -6.48 -13.47
N PRO A 112 -9.23 -7.69 -14.02
CA PRO A 112 -8.29 -8.78 -13.74
C PRO A 112 -6.82 -8.42 -13.92
N ALA A 113 -6.48 -7.64 -14.94
CA ALA A 113 -5.11 -7.17 -15.19
C ALA A 113 -4.58 -6.21 -14.12
N ALA A 114 -5.46 -5.54 -13.36
CA ALA A 114 -5.10 -4.66 -12.25
C ALA A 114 -5.11 -5.36 -10.89
N ARG A 115 -5.38 -6.67 -10.84
CA ARG A 115 -5.27 -7.51 -9.65
C ARG A 115 -3.89 -8.15 -9.66
N VAL A 116 -3.03 -7.66 -8.81
CA VAL A 116 -1.58 -7.94 -8.82
C VAL A 116 -1.23 -8.87 -7.66
N ARG A 117 -0.33 -9.82 -7.90
CA ARG A 117 0.26 -10.66 -6.86
C ARG A 117 1.77 -10.50 -6.80
N ILE A 118 2.33 -10.66 -5.62
CA ILE A 118 3.75 -10.92 -5.42
C ILE A 118 3.93 -12.44 -5.51
N PRO A 119 4.76 -12.96 -6.43
CA PRO A 119 4.97 -14.40 -6.54
C PRO A 119 5.49 -15.01 -5.25
N MET A 120 4.91 -16.13 -4.84
CA MET A 120 5.29 -16.90 -3.65
C MET A 120 5.37 -18.39 -4.00
N ARG A 121 6.11 -19.17 -3.21
CA ARG A 121 6.11 -20.63 -3.34
C ARG A 121 4.74 -21.20 -2.95
N PRO A 122 4.27 -22.27 -3.60
CA PRO A 122 3.04 -22.95 -3.22
C PRO A 122 3.07 -23.43 -1.76
N GLY A 123 1.92 -23.39 -1.09
CA GLY A 123 1.75 -23.95 0.27
C GLY A 123 2.34 -23.11 1.41
N VAL A 124 2.86 -21.91 1.13
CA VAL A 124 3.36 -20.99 2.17
C VAL A 124 2.31 -19.95 2.55
N ARG A 125 2.47 -19.36 3.74
CA ARG A 125 1.64 -18.23 4.20
C ARG A 125 1.98 -16.97 3.39
N SER A 126 1.03 -16.02 3.32
CA SER A 126 1.24 -14.70 2.73
C SER A 126 2.41 -13.96 3.40
N LEU A 127 3.04 -13.06 2.64
CA LEU A 127 4.05 -12.15 3.19
C LEU A 127 3.44 -11.25 4.27
N ASN A 128 4.28 -10.84 5.21
CA ASN A 128 3.95 -9.73 6.11
C ASN A 128 3.57 -8.50 5.27
N LEU A 129 2.54 -7.76 5.71
CA LEU A 129 2.02 -6.62 4.96
C LEU A 129 3.08 -5.56 4.67
N GLY A 130 3.87 -5.17 5.67
CA GLY A 130 4.95 -4.20 5.47
C GLY A 130 5.98 -4.65 4.44
N ASN A 131 6.33 -5.95 4.44
CA ASN A 131 7.23 -6.52 3.44
C ASN A 131 6.61 -6.54 2.04
N ALA A 132 5.32 -6.88 1.92
CA ALA A 132 4.60 -6.86 0.65
C ALA A 132 4.55 -5.44 0.05
N VAL A 133 4.25 -4.44 0.88
CA VAL A 133 4.27 -3.04 0.47
C VAL A 133 5.67 -2.62 0.02
N ALA A 134 6.72 -3.01 0.77
CA ALA A 134 8.10 -2.69 0.42
C ALA A 134 8.51 -3.25 -0.95
N VAL A 135 8.22 -4.53 -1.21
CA VAL A 135 8.51 -5.16 -2.50
C VAL A 135 7.84 -4.41 -3.65
N ALA A 136 6.54 -4.09 -3.51
CA ALA A 136 5.78 -3.43 -4.56
C ALA A 136 6.24 -1.98 -4.81
N VAL A 137 6.48 -1.21 -3.73
CA VAL A 137 6.94 0.18 -3.83
C VAL A 137 8.33 0.26 -4.44
N TYR A 138 9.28 -0.58 -4.00
CA TYR A 138 10.63 -0.61 -4.57
C TYR A 138 10.63 -1.08 -6.02
N GLU A 139 9.78 -2.03 -6.41
CA GLU A 139 9.67 -2.43 -7.81
C GLU A 139 9.11 -1.28 -8.66
N ALA A 140 8.07 -0.61 -8.21
CA ALA A 140 7.54 0.56 -8.90
C ALA A 140 8.58 1.69 -9.01
N TRP A 141 9.35 1.95 -7.96
CA TRP A 141 10.40 2.97 -7.94
C TRP A 141 11.58 2.58 -8.83
N ARG A 142 12.01 1.31 -8.80
CA ARG A 142 13.05 0.78 -9.69
C ARG A 142 12.70 0.99 -11.17
N GLN A 143 11.45 0.74 -11.56
CA GLN A 143 10.96 0.96 -12.92
C GLN A 143 10.97 2.45 -13.34
N ASN A 144 11.02 3.35 -12.38
CA ASN A 144 11.09 4.80 -12.59
C ASN A 144 12.48 5.36 -12.24
N ASP A 145 13.56 4.58 -12.51
CA ASP A 145 14.97 4.96 -12.41
C ASP A 145 15.40 5.37 -10.99
N LEU A 146 14.70 4.91 -9.94
CA LEU A 146 14.96 5.28 -8.54
C LEU A 146 15.12 6.79 -8.35
N ARG A 147 14.31 7.60 -9.04
CA ARG A 147 14.43 9.06 -9.03
C ARG A 147 14.39 9.61 -7.61
N GLY A 148 15.37 10.45 -7.28
CA GLY A 148 15.55 11.05 -5.97
C GLY A 148 16.29 10.16 -4.96
N ALA A 149 16.76 8.98 -5.35
CA ALA A 149 17.68 8.20 -4.53
C ALA A 149 19.08 8.88 -4.50
N SER A 150 19.77 8.78 -3.35
CA SER A 150 21.15 9.23 -3.15
C SER A 150 22.14 8.17 -3.59
#